data_cc9ae840b42c8853d1d0dcf4a332058e
#
_entry.id   cc9ae840b42c8853d1d0dcf4a332058e
#
_cell.length_a   1.000
_cell.length_b   1.000
_cell.length_c   1.000
_cell.angle_alpha   90.00
_cell.angle_beta   90.00
_cell.angle_gamma   90.00
#
_symmetry.space_group_name_H-M   'P 1'
#
loop_
_entity.id
_entity.type
_entity.pdbx_description
1 polymer ?
#
loop_
_entity_poly.entity_id
_entity_poly.type
_entity_poly.pdbx_seq_one_letter_code
_entity_poly.pdbx_strand_id
1 'polypeptide(L)'
;LEQVYRGLGEMRSLAIGVGDLKKVLTNVKTRGTWGEIRLSHILEQILTPDQYAINVATKKSSSERVEFAIKLPGSDSHPEKVVWLPIDSKFPQEDYQRLLDAQEAADKILAEKSIKNLETRVKAEAKAIREKYIDPPQTTDFGIMFLPVEGLYAEVLRLPGLCDSLQREYRIVVTGPTTLAALLNSLQMGFRTLAIEKRSSEVWELLGAVKTQFGKFGEVLAKTKKKLQEASNTIDQAEVRTRVITRKLSKVQELPDSDSAKLMEPVTIDDDETVDGDG
;
A
#
# COMPACT_ATOMS: atom_id res chain seq x y z
N LEU A 1 -30.29 -31.08 21.36
CA LEU A 1 -31.16 -30.95 20.19
C LEU A 1 -30.70 -29.80 19.25
N GLU A 2 -30.36 -28.64 19.74
CA GLU A 2 -29.89 -27.47 18.93
C GLU A 2 -28.58 -27.75 18.16
N GLN A 3 -27.62 -28.42 18.77
CA GLN A 3 -26.36 -28.81 18.11
C GLN A 3 -26.58 -29.85 16.98
N VAL A 4 -27.56 -30.72 17.11
CA VAL A 4 -27.93 -31.69 16.05
C VAL A 4 -28.61 -30.98 14.88
N TYR A 5 -29.48 -29.99 15.16
CA TYR A 5 -30.10 -29.15 14.11
C TYR A 5 -29.10 -28.27 13.38
N ARG A 6 -28.08 -27.75 14.07
CA ARG A 6 -26.98 -27.00 13.47
C ARG A 6 -26.12 -27.87 12.58
N GLY A 7 -25.74 -29.08 13.03
CA GLY A 7 -24.99 -30.06 12.24
C GLY A 7 -25.75 -30.54 10.99
N LEU A 8 -27.08 -30.74 11.11
CA LEU A 8 -27.94 -31.06 9.97
C LEU A 8 -28.09 -29.89 8.99
N GLY A 9 -28.09 -28.63 9.48
CA GLY A 9 -28.06 -27.44 8.67
C GLY A 9 -26.77 -27.29 7.88
N GLU A 10 -25.64 -27.55 8.51
CA GLU A 10 -24.30 -27.53 7.85
C GLU A 10 -24.18 -28.69 6.84
N MET A 11 -24.62 -29.89 7.16
CA MET A 11 -24.68 -31.01 6.20
C MET A 11 -25.60 -30.71 5.00
N ARG A 12 -26.74 -30.04 5.25
CA ARG A 12 -27.66 -29.63 4.17
C ARG A 12 -27.08 -28.53 3.30
N SER A 13 -26.32 -27.61 3.89
CA SER A 13 -25.57 -26.58 3.17
C SER A 13 -24.44 -27.21 2.34
N LEU A 14 -23.73 -28.23 2.88
CA LEU A 14 -22.75 -28.99 2.12
C LEU A 14 -23.41 -29.77 0.95
N ALA A 15 -24.55 -30.44 1.19
CA ALA A 15 -25.29 -31.19 0.17
C ALA A 15 -25.85 -30.28 -0.94
N ILE A 16 -26.29 -29.05 -0.60
CA ILE A 16 -26.72 -28.06 -1.59
C ILE A 16 -25.50 -27.55 -2.37
N GLY A 17 -24.35 -27.30 -1.72
CA GLY A 17 -23.10 -26.95 -2.37
C GLY A 17 -22.60 -28.02 -3.34
N VAL A 18 -22.78 -29.31 -3.02
CA VAL A 18 -22.47 -30.43 -3.92
C VAL A 18 -23.50 -30.53 -5.07
N GLY A 19 -24.77 -30.24 -4.83
CA GLY A 19 -25.83 -30.26 -5.85
C GLY A 19 -25.69 -29.10 -6.87
N ASP A 20 -25.31 -27.91 -6.41
CA ASP A 20 -25.01 -26.77 -7.28
C ASP A 20 -23.70 -26.98 -8.03
N LEU A 21 -22.71 -27.62 -7.43
CA LEU A 21 -21.51 -28.09 -8.11
C LEU A 21 -21.86 -28.94 -9.32
N LYS A 22 -22.75 -29.92 -9.18
CA LYS A 22 -23.19 -30.79 -10.30
C LYS A 22 -23.87 -30.04 -11.44
N LYS A 23 -24.61 -28.95 -11.17
CA LYS A 23 -25.22 -28.07 -12.19
C LYS A 23 -24.23 -27.15 -12.89
N VAL A 24 -23.25 -26.60 -12.17
CA VAL A 24 -22.18 -25.78 -12.73
C VAL A 24 -21.23 -26.61 -13.59
N LEU A 25 -21.11 -27.90 -13.27
CA LEU A 25 -20.22 -28.86 -13.94
C LEU A 25 -20.62 -29.23 -15.37
N THR A 26 -21.81 -28.89 -15.84
CA THR A 26 -22.31 -29.33 -17.19
C THR A 26 -21.96 -28.40 -18.36
N ASN A 27 -21.45 -27.18 -18.13
CA ASN A 27 -21.17 -26.23 -19.21
C ASN A 27 -19.72 -25.74 -19.20
N VAL A 28 -18.96 -25.97 -20.29
CA VAL A 28 -17.51 -25.67 -20.41
C VAL A 28 -17.18 -24.18 -20.20
N LYS A 29 -18.04 -23.28 -20.66
CA LYS A 29 -17.85 -21.83 -20.53
C LYS A 29 -18.08 -21.33 -19.11
N THR A 30 -18.98 -21.95 -18.37
CA THR A 30 -19.30 -21.62 -16.98
C THR A 30 -18.20 -22.05 -16.00
N ARG A 31 -17.35 -22.99 -16.40
CA ARG A 31 -16.30 -23.63 -15.56
C ARG A 31 -15.10 -22.70 -15.30
N GLY A 32 -14.57 -22.07 -16.35
CA GLY A 32 -13.48 -21.08 -16.22
C GLY A 32 -13.95 -19.93 -15.34
N THR A 33 -15.10 -19.37 -15.69
CA THR A 33 -15.72 -18.25 -14.96
C THR A 33 -15.97 -18.55 -13.48
N TRP A 34 -16.33 -19.80 -13.10
CA TRP A 34 -16.55 -20.15 -11.69
C TRP A 34 -15.26 -20.17 -10.87
N GLY A 35 -14.17 -20.68 -11.42
CA GLY A 35 -12.86 -20.64 -10.77
C GLY A 35 -12.34 -19.22 -10.58
N GLU A 36 -12.50 -18.39 -11.61
CA GLU A 36 -12.17 -16.97 -11.57
C GLU A 36 -13.00 -16.20 -10.54
N ILE A 37 -14.32 -16.40 -10.47
CA ILE A 37 -15.22 -15.79 -9.48
C ILE A 37 -14.77 -16.18 -8.06
N ARG A 38 -14.45 -17.44 -7.83
CA ARG A 38 -14.01 -17.91 -6.51
C ARG A 38 -12.67 -17.27 -6.11
N LEU A 39 -11.75 -17.17 -7.05
CA LEU A 39 -10.47 -16.48 -6.85
C LEU A 39 -10.69 -14.99 -6.54
N SER A 40 -11.54 -14.31 -7.33
CA SER A 40 -11.91 -12.91 -7.11
C SER A 40 -12.42 -12.68 -5.69
N HIS A 41 -13.37 -13.49 -5.23
CA HIS A 41 -13.93 -13.37 -3.90
C HIS A 41 -12.87 -13.53 -2.79
N ILE A 42 -11.94 -14.46 -2.92
CA ILE A 42 -10.85 -14.63 -1.94
C ILE A 42 -9.94 -13.40 -1.92
N LEU A 43 -9.59 -12.87 -3.09
CA LEU A 43 -8.76 -11.67 -3.20
C LEU A 43 -9.47 -10.45 -2.59
N GLU A 44 -10.74 -10.23 -2.94
CA GLU A 44 -11.57 -9.12 -2.45
C GLU A 44 -11.77 -9.13 -0.93
N GLN A 45 -11.86 -10.32 -0.33
CA GLN A 45 -12.01 -10.46 1.12
C GLN A 45 -10.75 -10.14 1.91
N ILE A 46 -9.57 -10.34 1.33
CA ILE A 46 -8.30 -10.27 2.03
C ILE A 46 -7.49 -9.03 1.63
N LEU A 47 -7.48 -8.68 0.35
CA LEU A 47 -6.67 -7.59 -0.19
C LEU A 47 -7.51 -6.35 -0.52
N THR A 48 -6.88 -5.19 -0.48
CA THR A 48 -7.49 -3.96 -0.99
C THR A 48 -7.36 -3.87 -2.52
N PRO A 49 -8.26 -3.13 -3.21
CA PRO A 49 -8.19 -2.97 -4.68
C PRO A 49 -6.85 -2.45 -5.21
N ASP A 50 -6.10 -1.72 -4.37
CA ASP A 50 -4.77 -1.22 -4.73
C ASP A 50 -3.67 -2.28 -4.71
N GLN A 51 -3.91 -3.41 -4.04
CA GLN A 51 -2.94 -4.49 -3.84
C GLN A 51 -2.95 -5.55 -4.93
N TYR A 52 -3.96 -5.59 -5.79
CA TYR A 52 -4.02 -6.51 -6.92
C TYR A 52 -4.60 -5.84 -8.16
N ALA A 53 -4.53 -6.52 -9.29
CA ALA A 53 -5.18 -6.09 -10.52
C ALA A 53 -5.70 -7.29 -11.31
N ILE A 54 -6.69 -7.03 -12.17
CA ILE A 54 -7.39 -8.01 -13.00
C ILE A 54 -6.93 -7.84 -14.45
N ASN A 55 -6.80 -8.94 -15.20
CA ASN A 55 -6.43 -8.97 -16.60
C ASN A 55 -5.12 -8.25 -16.91
N VAL A 56 -4.04 -8.62 -16.20
CA VAL A 56 -2.74 -7.96 -16.27
C VAL A 56 -1.88 -8.56 -17.38
N ALA A 57 -1.32 -7.71 -18.23
CA ALA A 57 -0.25 -8.09 -19.14
C ALA A 57 1.09 -8.06 -18.38
N THR A 58 1.59 -9.22 -17.97
CA THR A 58 2.82 -9.35 -17.20
C THR A 58 4.08 -9.37 -18.05
N LYS A 59 3.97 -9.67 -19.35
CA LYS A 59 5.05 -9.65 -20.34
C LYS A 59 4.86 -8.54 -21.36
N LYS A 60 5.85 -7.71 -21.56
CA LYS A 60 5.81 -6.64 -22.56
C LYS A 60 5.73 -7.13 -24.00
N SER A 61 6.24 -8.33 -24.28
CA SER A 61 6.29 -8.94 -25.63
C SER A 61 5.09 -9.82 -25.96
N SER A 62 4.11 -9.94 -25.07
CA SER A 62 2.96 -10.84 -25.22
C SER A 62 1.63 -10.10 -25.05
N SER A 63 0.63 -10.48 -25.82
CA SER A 63 -0.76 -10.05 -25.64
C SER A 63 -1.50 -10.85 -24.56
N GLU A 64 -0.87 -11.91 -24.04
CA GLU A 64 -1.43 -12.76 -22.99
C GLU A 64 -1.61 -12.00 -21.69
N ARG A 65 -2.74 -12.19 -21.05
CA ARG A 65 -3.08 -11.55 -19.79
C ARG A 65 -3.39 -12.59 -18.75
N VAL A 66 -2.81 -12.43 -17.57
CA VAL A 66 -3.17 -13.25 -16.41
C VAL A 66 -4.45 -12.70 -15.78
N GLU A 67 -5.31 -13.59 -15.33
CA GLU A 67 -6.61 -13.23 -14.74
C GLU A 67 -6.45 -12.28 -13.55
N PHE A 68 -5.54 -12.60 -12.64
CA PHE A 68 -5.23 -11.79 -11.46
C PHE A 68 -3.72 -11.71 -11.23
N ALA A 69 -3.27 -10.57 -10.74
CA ALA A 69 -1.89 -10.41 -10.28
C ALA A 69 -1.83 -9.52 -9.03
N ILE A 70 -1.04 -9.94 -8.04
CA ILE A 70 -0.79 -9.14 -6.83
C ILE A 70 0.32 -8.16 -7.13
N LYS A 71 0.14 -6.91 -6.68
CA LYS A 71 1.13 -5.84 -6.78
C LYS A 71 2.09 -5.93 -5.59
N LEU A 72 3.28 -6.40 -5.83
CA LEU A 72 4.35 -6.35 -4.84
C LEU A 72 5.20 -5.10 -5.04
N PRO A 73 5.77 -4.52 -3.98
CA PRO A 73 6.71 -3.42 -4.11
C PRO A 73 7.94 -3.87 -4.90
N GLY A 74 8.53 -2.93 -5.62
CA GLY A 74 9.79 -3.16 -6.33
C GLY A 74 10.97 -3.37 -5.39
N SER A 75 12.15 -3.54 -5.98
CA SER A 75 13.40 -3.65 -5.21
C SER A 75 13.74 -2.32 -4.53
N ASP A 76 14.62 -2.35 -3.52
CA ASP A 76 15.11 -1.18 -2.78
C ASP A 76 15.65 -0.05 -3.70
N SER A 77 16.18 -0.42 -4.86
CA SER A 77 16.67 0.53 -5.86
C SER A 77 15.56 1.22 -6.67
N HIS A 78 14.35 0.64 -6.71
CA HIS A 78 13.21 1.13 -7.49
C HIS A 78 11.89 0.79 -6.79
N PRO A 79 11.62 1.37 -5.63
CA PRO A 79 10.44 1.03 -4.82
C PRO A 79 9.11 1.43 -5.49
N GLU A 80 9.15 2.35 -6.46
CA GLU A 80 7.97 2.78 -7.24
C GLU A 80 7.56 1.77 -8.33
N LYS A 81 8.45 0.83 -8.69
CA LYS A 81 8.14 -0.18 -9.69
C LYS A 81 7.36 -1.32 -9.06
N VAL A 82 6.23 -1.65 -9.65
CA VAL A 82 5.43 -2.80 -9.26
C VAL A 82 6.05 -4.07 -9.81
N VAL A 83 6.22 -5.07 -8.95
CA VAL A 83 6.53 -6.45 -9.34
C VAL A 83 5.25 -7.27 -9.24
N TRP A 84 4.86 -7.91 -10.32
CA TRP A 84 3.63 -8.67 -10.39
C TRP A 84 3.83 -10.10 -9.90
N LEU A 85 2.96 -10.57 -8.99
CA LEU A 85 2.83 -11.99 -8.67
C LEU A 85 1.60 -12.53 -9.40
N PRO A 86 1.76 -13.27 -10.51
CA PRO A 86 0.64 -13.78 -11.30
C PRO A 86 -0.07 -14.92 -10.57
N ILE A 87 -1.41 -14.89 -10.60
CA ILE A 87 -2.28 -15.94 -10.10
C ILE A 87 -3.25 -16.32 -11.21
N ASP A 88 -3.24 -17.57 -11.58
CA ASP A 88 -4.08 -18.10 -12.64
C ASP A 88 -4.93 -19.26 -12.10
N SER A 89 -6.24 -19.19 -12.37
CA SER A 89 -7.20 -20.21 -11.90
C SER A 89 -7.30 -21.34 -12.90
N LYS A 90 -7.07 -22.56 -12.46
CA LYS A 90 -7.18 -23.77 -13.28
C LYS A 90 -8.06 -24.81 -12.63
N PHE A 91 -9.01 -25.27 -13.42
CA PHE A 91 -9.92 -26.34 -12.98
C PHE A 91 -9.97 -27.48 -13.99
N PRO A 92 -9.06 -28.47 -13.92
CA PRO A 92 -9.07 -29.68 -14.74
C PRO A 92 -10.21 -30.61 -14.32
N GLN A 93 -11.43 -30.15 -14.51
CA GLN A 93 -12.63 -30.75 -13.99
C GLN A 93 -12.91 -32.13 -14.56
N GLU A 94 -12.72 -32.34 -15.86
CA GLU A 94 -13.03 -33.63 -16.48
C GLU A 94 -12.14 -34.74 -15.93
N ASP A 95 -10.86 -34.44 -15.74
CA ASP A 95 -9.93 -35.41 -15.17
C ASP A 95 -10.22 -35.66 -13.69
N TYR A 96 -10.59 -34.59 -12.95
CA TYR A 96 -10.99 -34.69 -11.55
C TYR A 96 -12.31 -35.47 -11.38
N GLN A 97 -13.32 -35.21 -12.22
CA GLN A 97 -14.59 -35.93 -12.16
C GLN A 97 -14.42 -37.44 -12.47
N ARG A 98 -13.62 -37.76 -13.49
CA ARG A 98 -13.29 -39.16 -13.82
C ARG A 98 -12.60 -39.84 -12.65
N LEU A 99 -11.76 -39.15 -11.91
CA LEU A 99 -11.12 -39.70 -10.72
C LEU A 99 -12.15 -39.98 -9.63
N LEU A 100 -13.07 -39.05 -9.34
CA LEU A 100 -14.12 -39.22 -8.36
C LEU A 100 -15.06 -40.37 -8.73
N ASP A 101 -15.51 -40.43 -9.99
CA ASP A 101 -16.38 -41.52 -10.48
C ASP A 101 -15.70 -42.88 -10.35
N ALA A 102 -14.40 -42.97 -10.65
CA ALA A 102 -13.64 -44.21 -10.48
C ALA A 102 -13.45 -44.60 -9.02
N GLN A 103 -13.27 -43.62 -8.12
CA GLN A 103 -13.18 -43.85 -6.67
C GLN A 103 -14.55 -44.34 -6.10
N GLU A 104 -15.65 -43.70 -6.52
CA GLU A 104 -17.01 -44.11 -6.12
C GLU A 104 -17.34 -45.51 -6.62
N ALA A 105 -16.91 -45.87 -7.85
CA ALA A 105 -17.07 -47.20 -8.39
C ALA A 105 -16.11 -48.25 -7.81
N ALA A 106 -15.18 -47.84 -6.92
CA ALA A 106 -14.10 -48.68 -6.39
C ALA A 106 -13.23 -49.35 -7.48
N ASP A 107 -13.19 -48.77 -8.69
CA ASP A 107 -12.36 -49.25 -9.81
C ASP A 107 -10.93 -48.71 -9.69
N LYS A 108 -10.06 -49.51 -9.14
CA LYS A 108 -8.64 -49.18 -8.89
C LYS A 108 -7.88 -48.87 -10.20
N ILE A 109 -8.15 -49.62 -11.26
CA ILE A 109 -7.44 -49.46 -12.54
C ILE A 109 -7.81 -48.15 -13.19
N LEU A 110 -9.10 -47.80 -13.20
CA LEU A 110 -9.59 -46.55 -13.75
C LEU A 110 -9.14 -45.37 -12.88
N ALA A 111 -9.13 -45.51 -11.55
CA ALA A 111 -8.64 -44.49 -10.64
C ALA A 111 -7.15 -44.19 -10.86
N GLU A 112 -6.28 -45.18 -10.98
CA GLU A 112 -4.85 -44.99 -11.28
C GLU A 112 -4.62 -44.31 -12.62
N LYS A 113 -5.39 -44.68 -13.66
CA LYS A 113 -5.34 -44.01 -14.97
C LYS A 113 -5.79 -42.56 -14.88
N SER A 114 -6.86 -42.26 -14.15
CA SER A 114 -7.41 -40.93 -13.97
C SER A 114 -6.44 -40.02 -13.20
N ILE A 115 -5.75 -40.54 -12.18
CA ILE A 115 -4.69 -39.88 -11.44
C ILE A 115 -3.55 -39.48 -12.36
N LYS A 116 -3.05 -40.38 -13.22
CA LYS A 116 -1.98 -40.07 -14.19
C LYS A 116 -2.40 -38.99 -15.21
N ASN A 117 -3.64 -39.02 -15.66
CA ASN A 117 -4.19 -38.01 -16.55
C ASN A 117 -4.23 -36.64 -15.85
N LEU A 118 -4.74 -36.60 -14.61
CA LEU A 118 -4.78 -35.38 -13.80
C LEU A 118 -3.36 -34.82 -13.58
N GLU A 119 -2.38 -35.64 -13.23
CA GLU A 119 -0.98 -35.25 -13.09
C GLU A 119 -0.44 -34.62 -14.37
N THR A 120 -0.65 -35.28 -15.51
CA THR A 120 -0.21 -34.78 -16.82
C THR A 120 -0.85 -33.44 -17.14
N ARG A 121 -2.14 -33.30 -16.87
CA ARG A 121 -2.87 -32.05 -17.09
C ARG A 121 -2.36 -30.93 -16.21
N VAL A 122 -2.15 -31.16 -14.93
CA VAL A 122 -1.63 -30.17 -13.99
C VAL A 122 -0.22 -29.70 -14.40
N LYS A 123 0.66 -30.62 -14.82
CA LYS A 123 1.98 -30.26 -15.35
C LYS A 123 1.88 -29.39 -16.63
N ALA A 124 0.97 -29.73 -17.53
CA ALA A 124 0.77 -28.94 -18.76
C ALA A 124 0.27 -27.52 -18.46
N GLU A 125 -0.68 -27.38 -17.53
CA GLU A 125 -1.16 -26.05 -17.11
C GLU A 125 -0.06 -25.24 -16.41
N ALA A 126 0.73 -25.86 -15.52
CA ALA A 126 1.85 -25.18 -14.87
C ALA A 126 2.89 -24.69 -15.88
N LYS A 127 3.22 -25.50 -16.87
CA LYS A 127 4.10 -25.09 -17.98
C LYS A 127 3.53 -23.89 -18.75
N ALA A 128 2.24 -23.94 -19.08
CA ALA A 128 1.56 -22.85 -19.79
C ALA A 128 1.57 -21.53 -18.97
N ILE A 129 1.31 -21.59 -17.67
CA ILE A 129 1.36 -20.42 -16.79
C ILE A 129 2.75 -19.81 -16.78
N ARG A 130 3.81 -20.65 -16.64
CA ARG A 130 5.19 -20.19 -16.67
C ARG A 130 5.53 -19.46 -17.97
N GLU A 131 5.23 -20.10 -19.09
CA GLU A 131 5.54 -19.57 -20.41
C GLU A 131 4.81 -18.28 -20.74
N LYS A 132 3.54 -18.17 -20.28
CA LYS A 132 2.70 -17.03 -20.58
C LYS A 132 2.92 -15.83 -19.68
N TYR A 133 3.14 -16.03 -18.38
CA TYR A 133 2.97 -14.97 -17.39
C TYR A 133 4.21 -14.63 -16.56
N ILE A 134 5.22 -15.52 -16.46
CA ILE A 134 6.41 -15.26 -15.65
C ILE A 134 7.50 -14.61 -16.49
N ASP A 135 7.92 -13.39 -16.12
CA ASP A 135 8.90 -12.55 -16.81
C ASP A 135 9.66 -11.63 -15.82
N PRO A 136 10.57 -12.18 -15.00
CA PRO A 136 11.36 -11.34 -14.11
C PRO A 136 12.24 -10.35 -14.92
N PRO A 137 12.44 -9.10 -14.43
CA PRO A 137 12.06 -8.57 -13.14
C PRO A 137 10.65 -7.92 -13.07
N GLN A 138 9.86 -7.95 -14.14
CA GLN A 138 8.50 -7.40 -14.15
C GLN A 138 7.56 -8.23 -13.28
N THR A 139 7.83 -9.52 -13.16
CA THR A 139 7.12 -10.42 -12.25
C THR A 139 8.08 -11.00 -11.21
N THR A 140 7.51 -11.65 -10.21
CA THR A 140 8.22 -12.63 -9.39
C THR A 140 8.81 -13.74 -10.29
N ASP A 141 9.78 -14.47 -9.77
CA ASP A 141 10.37 -15.65 -10.44
C ASP A 141 9.48 -16.89 -10.34
N PHE A 142 8.33 -16.78 -9.72
CA PHE A 142 7.30 -17.82 -9.59
C PHE A 142 5.90 -17.24 -9.81
N GLY A 143 4.93 -18.14 -10.06
CA GLY A 143 3.51 -17.83 -10.16
C GLY A 143 2.68 -18.79 -9.34
N ILE A 144 1.40 -18.47 -9.16
CA ILE A 144 0.44 -19.28 -8.41
C ILE A 144 -0.55 -19.90 -9.39
N MET A 145 -0.72 -21.22 -9.29
CA MET A 145 -1.84 -21.93 -9.89
C MET A 145 -2.88 -22.20 -8.83
N PHE A 146 -4.02 -21.56 -8.95
CA PHE A 146 -5.13 -21.71 -8.02
C PHE A 146 -6.08 -22.81 -8.48
N LEU A 147 -6.29 -23.80 -7.63
CA LEU A 147 -7.27 -24.86 -7.82
C LEU A 147 -8.52 -24.52 -6.99
N PRO A 148 -9.68 -24.25 -7.63
CA PRO A 148 -10.82 -23.65 -6.93
C PRO A 148 -11.58 -24.62 -6.01
N VAL A 149 -11.22 -25.92 -6.02
CA VAL A 149 -11.84 -26.97 -5.20
C VAL A 149 -10.81 -27.59 -4.25
N GLU A 150 -11.07 -27.56 -2.96
CA GLU A 150 -10.16 -28.10 -1.95
C GLU A 150 -9.90 -29.59 -2.12
N GLY A 151 -10.92 -30.37 -2.53
CA GLY A 151 -10.77 -31.78 -2.85
C GLY A 151 -9.81 -32.03 -4.00
N LEU A 152 -9.87 -31.24 -5.06
CA LEU A 152 -8.92 -31.33 -6.18
C LEU A 152 -7.50 -30.97 -5.71
N TYR A 153 -7.35 -29.93 -4.90
CA TYR A 153 -6.05 -29.57 -4.33
C TYR A 153 -5.49 -30.69 -3.45
N ALA A 154 -6.33 -31.32 -2.63
CA ALA A 154 -5.93 -32.46 -1.82
C ALA A 154 -5.46 -33.65 -2.66
N GLU A 155 -6.15 -33.97 -3.77
CA GLU A 155 -5.71 -35.03 -4.69
C GLU A 155 -4.36 -34.70 -5.34
N VAL A 156 -4.14 -33.45 -5.75
CA VAL A 156 -2.84 -33.00 -6.30
C VAL A 156 -1.71 -33.12 -5.26
N LEU A 157 -1.97 -32.76 -4.00
CA LEU A 157 -0.99 -32.91 -2.91
C LEU A 157 -0.63 -34.36 -2.59
N ARG A 158 -1.57 -35.29 -2.80
CA ARG A 158 -1.32 -36.73 -2.59
C ARG A 158 -0.37 -37.34 -3.62
N LEU A 159 -0.15 -36.67 -4.76
CA LEU A 159 0.76 -37.18 -5.80
C LEU A 159 2.22 -36.95 -5.40
N PRO A 160 2.99 -38.02 -5.16
CA PRO A 160 4.34 -37.92 -4.65
C PRO A 160 5.24 -37.13 -5.62
N GLY A 161 5.91 -36.09 -5.11
CA GLY A 161 6.86 -35.29 -5.85
C GLY A 161 6.27 -34.35 -6.92
N LEU A 162 4.94 -34.35 -7.13
CA LEU A 162 4.34 -33.49 -8.15
C LEU A 162 4.54 -32.01 -7.80
N CYS A 163 4.17 -31.57 -6.61
CA CYS A 163 4.30 -30.17 -6.20
C CYS A 163 5.75 -29.70 -6.23
N ASP A 164 6.70 -30.55 -5.82
CA ASP A 164 8.13 -30.25 -5.91
C ASP A 164 8.61 -30.07 -7.36
N SER A 165 8.15 -30.95 -8.27
CA SER A 165 8.44 -30.82 -9.70
C SER A 165 7.86 -29.52 -10.28
N LEU A 166 6.59 -29.20 -9.95
CA LEU A 166 5.95 -27.97 -10.41
C LEU A 166 6.70 -26.72 -9.96
N GLN A 167 7.18 -26.71 -8.71
CA GLN A 167 7.94 -25.60 -8.18
C GLN A 167 9.35 -25.50 -8.76
N ARG A 168 10.06 -26.63 -8.90
CA ARG A 168 11.46 -26.64 -9.41
C ARG A 168 11.53 -26.39 -10.91
N GLU A 169 10.69 -27.05 -11.70
CA GLU A 169 10.78 -27.02 -13.16
C GLU A 169 10.03 -25.82 -13.75
N TYR A 170 8.83 -25.53 -13.22
CA TYR A 170 7.95 -24.49 -13.76
C TYR A 170 7.86 -23.24 -12.91
N ARG A 171 8.43 -23.26 -11.68
CA ARG A 171 8.32 -22.13 -10.75
C ARG A 171 6.86 -21.82 -10.42
N ILE A 172 6.02 -22.85 -10.32
CA ILE A 172 4.59 -22.70 -10.01
C ILE A 172 4.31 -23.30 -8.63
N VAL A 173 3.68 -22.47 -7.79
CA VAL A 173 3.15 -22.89 -6.50
C VAL A 173 1.67 -23.18 -6.67
N VAL A 174 1.26 -24.41 -6.35
CA VAL A 174 -0.15 -24.81 -6.42
C VAL A 174 -0.82 -24.49 -5.10
N THR A 175 -2.00 -23.91 -5.16
CA THR A 175 -2.79 -23.57 -3.97
C THR A 175 -4.24 -23.97 -4.12
N GLY A 176 -4.85 -24.43 -3.03
CA GLY A 176 -6.30 -24.48 -2.85
C GLY A 176 -6.83 -23.20 -2.21
N PRO A 177 -8.14 -23.08 -2.00
CA PRO A 177 -8.78 -21.91 -1.38
C PRO A 177 -8.20 -21.55 -0.02
N THR A 178 -8.05 -22.52 0.86
CA THR A 178 -7.52 -22.32 2.23
C THR A 178 -6.05 -21.90 2.22
N THR A 179 -5.24 -22.56 1.40
CA THR A 179 -3.80 -22.27 1.29
C THR A 179 -3.57 -20.91 0.65
N LEU A 180 -4.35 -20.55 -0.37
CA LEU A 180 -4.28 -19.21 -0.97
C LEU A 180 -4.64 -18.14 0.06
N ALA A 181 -5.73 -18.32 0.82
CA ALA A 181 -6.12 -17.37 1.85
C ALA A 181 -5.02 -17.17 2.91
N ALA A 182 -4.37 -18.24 3.35
CA ALA A 182 -3.24 -18.17 4.29
C ALA A 182 -2.04 -17.40 3.69
N LEU A 183 -1.71 -17.65 2.42
CA LEU A 183 -0.65 -16.93 1.71
C LEU A 183 -0.98 -15.44 1.59
N LEU A 184 -2.21 -15.10 1.19
CA LEU A 184 -2.64 -13.71 1.04
C LEU A 184 -2.64 -12.96 2.38
N ASN A 185 -3.05 -13.60 3.47
CA ASN A 185 -2.96 -13.03 4.82
C ASN A 185 -1.50 -12.73 5.20
N SER A 186 -0.58 -13.63 4.87
CA SER A 186 0.85 -13.42 5.12
C SER A 186 1.39 -12.24 4.29
N LEU A 187 1.01 -12.13 3.03
CA LEU A 187 1.36 -10.99 2.18
C LEU A 187 0.74 -9.68 2.71
N GLN A 188 -0.50 -9.72 3.19
CA GLN A 188 -1.15 -8.54 3.78
C GLN A 188 -0.40 -8.02 5.02
N MET A 189 0.14 -8.91 5.85
CA MET A 189 1.01 -8.50 6.96
C MET A 189 2.27 -7.80 6.44
N GLY A 190 2.90 -8.32 5.39
CA GLY A 190 4.05 -7.68 4.73
C GLY A 190 3.70 -6.28 4.21
N PHE A 191 2.59 -6.11 3.53
CA PHE A 191 2.12 -4.80 3.06
C PHE A 191 1.89 -3.80 4.20
N ARG A 192 1.33 -4.24 5.32
CA ARG A 192 1.15 -3.38 6.51
C ARG A 192 2.49 -2.93 7.09
N THR A 193 3.46 -3.83 7.18
CA THR A 193 4.81 -3.51 7.66
C THR A 193 5.48 -2.46 6.77
N LEU A 194 5.45 -2.64 5.46
CA LEU A 194 5.99 -1.68 4.50
C LEU A 194 5.28 -0.31 4.56
N ALA A 195 3.95 -0.31 4.75
CA ALA A 195 3.21 0.93 4.91
C ALA A 195 3.60 1.70 6.19
N ILE A 196 3.86 0.99 7.29
CA ILE A 196 4.35 1.58 8.55
C ILE A 196 5.76 2.15 8.34
N GLU A 197 6.65 1.41 7.70
CA GLU A 197 8.01 1.85 7.40
C GLU A 197 8.04 3.13 6.56
N LYS A 198 7.25 3.17 5.50
CA LYS A 198 7.11 4.37 4.66
C LYS A 198 6.60 5.57 5.45
N ARG A 199 5.57 5.41 6.26
CA ARG A 199 5.04 6.48 7.13
C ARG A 199 6.07 6.93 8.16
N SER A 200 6.84 6.01 8.71
CA SER A 200 7.93 6.34 9.65
C SER A 200 8.99 7.22 8.98
N SER A 201 9.40 6.90 7.75
CA SER A 201 10.35 7.71 6.98
C SER A 201 9.82 9.14 6.74
N GLU A 202 8.55 9.28 6.31
CA GLU A 202 7.90 10.59 6.11
C GLU A 202 7.88 11.43 7.40
N VAL A 203 7.64 10.79 8.56
CA VAL A 203 7.68 11.46 9.87
C VAL A 203 9.10 11.94 10.21
N TRP A 204 10.13 11.13 9.94
CA TRP A 204 11.51 11.54 10.18
C TRP A 204 11.94 12.72 9.30
N GLU A 205 11.54 12.75 8.04
CA GLU A 205 11.78 13.90 7.15
C GLU A 205 11.10 15.16 7.66
N LEU A 206 9.83 15.05 8.09
CA LEU A 206 9.09 16.16 8.69
C LEU A 206 9.77 16.69 9.96
N LEU A 207 10.18 15.79 10.85
CA LEU A 207 10.92 16.16 12.06
C LEU A 207 12.25 16.85 11.75
N GLY A 208 12.95 16.40 10.71
CA GLY A 208 14.17 17.05 10.20
C GLY A 208 13.90 18.49 9.72
N ALA A 209 12.84 18.70 8.97
CA ALA A 209 12.42 20.03 8.52
C ALA A 209 12.03 20.94 9.70
N VAL A 210 11.27 20.42 10.66
CA VAL A 210 10.88 21.13 11.88
C VAL A 210 12.12 21.54 12.69
N LYS A 211 13.08 20.63 12.90
CA LYS A 211 14.34 20.92 13.59
C LYS A 211 15.10 22.07 12.93
N THR A 212 15.15 22.08 11.59
CA THR A 212 15.81 23.14 10.83
C THR A 212 15.11 24.51 11.01
N GLN A 213 13.76 24.53 11.03
CA GLN A 213 13.00 25.76 11.26
C GLN A 213 13.17 26.27 12.69
N PHE A 214 13.21 25.39 13.69
CA PHE A 214 13.52 25.80 15.08
C PHE A 214 14.91 26.42 15.21
N GLY A 215 15.90 25.90 14.48
CA GLY A 215 17.24 26.50 14.44
C GLY A 215 17.19 27.96 13.92
N LYS A 216 16.52 28.19 12.78
CA LYS A 216 16.33 29.54 12.22
C LYS A 216 15.57 30.46 13.18
N PHE A 217 14.53 29.96 13.83
CA PHE A 217 13.77 30.72 14.82
C PHE A 217 14.65 31.15 16.00
N GLY A 218 15.51 30.26 16.51
CA GLY A 218 16.49 30.58 17.54
C GLY A 218 17.44 31.71 17.15
N GLU A 219 17.92 31.72 15.88
CA GLU A 219 18.76 32.81 15.37
C GLU A 219 18.01 34.15 15.33
N VAL A 220 16.75 34.14 14.88
CA VAL A 220 15.92 35.35 14.85
C VAL A 220 15.71 35.91 16.26
N LEU A 221 15.40 35.02 17.24
CA LEU A 221 15.26 35.43 18.64
C LEU A 221 16.55 36.03 19.20
N ALA A 222 17.71 35.42 18.90
CA ALA A 222 19.00 35.96 19.33
C ALA A 222 19.28 37.36 18.75
N LYS A 223 18.99 37.58 17.45
CA LYS A 223 19.07 38.87 16.77
C LYS A 223 18.13 39.92 17.41
N THR A 224 16.88 39.51 17.69
CA THR A 224 15.88 40.37 18.34
C THR A 224 16.32 40.78 19.73
N LYS A 225 16.81 39.82 20.54
CA LYS A 225 17.37 40.12 21.88
C LYS A 225 18.50 41.14 21.79
N LYS A 226 19.44 40.98 20.84
CA LYS A 226 20.55 41.94 20.65
C LYS A 226 20.04 43.33 20.33
N LYS A 227 19.06 43.46 19.40
CA LYS A 227 18.48 44.77 19.06
C LYS A 227 17.74 45.42 20.21
N LEU A 228 17.06 44.67 21.05
CA LEU A 228 16.40 45.14 22.25
C LEU A 228 17.45 45.70 23.26
N GLN A 229 18.57 45.01 23.42
CA GLN A 229 19.65 45.47 24.28
C GLN A 229 20.28 46.75 23.75
N GLU A 230 20.52 46.87 22.45
CA GLU A 230 21.03 48.08 21.83
C GLU A 230 20.06 49.30 21.98
N ALA A 231 18.76 49.03 21.85
CA ALA A 231 17.72 50.04 22.08
C ALA A 231 17.69 50.47 23.56
N SER A 232 17.75 49.51 24.50
CA SER A 232 17.85 49.82 25.94
C SER A 232 19.07 50.72 26.26
N ASN A 233 20.24 50.36 25.74
CA ASN A 233 21.45 51.15 25.94
C ASN A 233 21.32 52.56 25.37
N THR A 234 20.62 52.75 24.23
CA THR A 234 20.37 54.04 23.62
C THR A 234 19.44 54.89 24.50
N ILE A 235 18.40 54.28 25.06
CA ILE A 235 17.47 54.95 26.00
C ILE A 235 18.23 55.40 27.24
N ASP A 236 19.07 54.53 27.86
CA ASP A 236 19.88 54.86 29.02
C ASP A 236 20.80 56.05 28.76
N GLN A 237 21.43 56.12 27.56
CA GLN A 237 22.26 57.26 27.14
C GLN A 237 21.44 58.55 26.99
N ALA A 238 20.22 58.44 26.45
CA ALA A 238 19.32 59.59 26.33
C ALA A 238 18.91 60.11 27.73
N GLU A 239 18.58 59.21 28.67
CA GLU A 239 18.29 59.62 30.03
C GLU A 239 19.46 60.38 30.72
N VAL A 240 20.67 59.85 30.56
CA VAL A 240 21.87 60.52 31.09
C VAL A 240 22.01 61.93 30.52
N ARG A 241 21.85 62.10 29.18
CA ARG A 241 21.91 63.39 28.51
C ARG A 241 20.83 64.33 29.01
N THR A 242 19.58 63.86 29.11
CA THR A 242 18.46 64.64 29.61
C THR A 242 18.72 65.11 31.05
N ARG A 243 19.23 64.28 31.92
CA ARG A 243 19.60 64.61 33.30
C ARG A 243 20.65 65.72 33.33
N VAL A 244 21.67 65.66 32.47
CA VAL A 244 22.71 66.71 32.36
C VAL A 244 22.12 68.02 31.85
N ILE A 245 21.23 68.00 30.84
CA ILE A 245 20.54 69.18 30.34
C ILE A 245 19.66 69.81 31.41
N THR A 246 18.82 69.00 32.08
CA THR A 246 17.98 69.51 33.20
C THR A 246 18.81 70.16 34.29
N ARG A 247 19.98 69.59 34.69
CA ARG A 247 20.88 70.18 35.68
C ARG A 247 21.49 71.52 35.20
N LYS A 248 21.78 71.66 33.90
CA LYS A 248 22.28 72.93 33.32
C LYS A 248 21.17 73.99 33.23
N LEU A 249 19.96 73.58 32.87
CA LEU A 249 18.80 74.46 32.77
C LEU A 249 18.29 74.95 34.14
N SER A 250 18.44 74.17 35.21
CA SER A 250 18.06 74.59 36.55
C SER A 250 18.87 75.80 37.08
N LYS A 251 19.88 76.24 36.35
CA LYS A 251 20.64 77.49 36.66
C LYS A 251 20.13 78.65 35.86
N VAL A 252 19.19 78.47 34.94
CA VAL A 252 18.56 79.54 34.15
C VAL A 252 17.27 79.94 34.86
N GLN A 253 17.01 81.20 34.98
CA GLN A 253 15.82 81.75 35.63
C GLN A 253 14.55 81.18 34.94
N GLU A 254 13.65 80.59 35.71
CA GLU A 254 12.37 80.09 35.15
C GLU A 254 11.51 81.26 34.70
N LEU A 255 11.08 81.23 33.44
CA LEU A 255 10.09 82.15 32.92
C LEU A 255 8.70 81.74 33.42
N PRO A 256 7.80 82.70 33.70
CA PRO A 256 6.41 82.44 34.02
C PRO A 256 5.73 81.52 32.96
N ASP A 257 4.84 80.61 33.39
CA ASP A 257 4.16 79.67 32.46
C ASP A 257 3.43 80.29 31.28
N SER A 258 2.99 81.55 31.42
CA SER A 258 2.34 82.32 30.33
C SER A 258 3.26 82.70 29.18
N ASP A 259 4.59 82.85 29.47
CA ASP A 259 5.56 83.33 28.45
C ASP A 259 6.28 82.10 27.81
N SER A 260 6.38 81.02 28.55
CA SER A 260 6.94 79.80 27.99
C SER A 260 6.03 79.15 26.94
N ALA A 261 4.70 79.23 27.08
CA ALA A 261 3.77 78.68 26.11
C ALA A 261 3.85 79.42 24.73
N LYS A 262 4.12 80.72 24.72
CA LYS A 262 4.31 81.53 23.48
C LYS A 262 5.61 81.27 22.73
N LEU A 263 6.65 80.81 23.45
CA LEU A 263 7.97 80.53 22.87
C LEU A 263 8.11 79.09 22.36
N MET A 264 7.16 78.24 22.70
CA MET A 264 7.10 76.83 22.30
C MET A 264 5.96 76.53 21.29
N GLU A 265 5.50 77.49 20.52
CA GLU A 265 4.60 77.17 19.39
C GLU A 265 5.28 76.13 18.46
N PRO A 266 4.57 75.04 18.11
CA PRO A 266 5.16 74.10 17.20
C PRO A 266 5.45 74.72 15.84
N VAL A 267 6.71 74.63 15.39
CA VAL A 267 7.08 74.89 14.02
C VAL A 267 6.36 73.91 13.13
N THR A 268 5.32 74.30 12.44
CA THR A 268 4.71 73.56 11.35
C THR A 268 5.75 73.45 10.24
N ILE A 269 6.31 72.29 10.08
CA ILE A 269 7.06 71.90 8.90
C ILE A 269 6.00 71.62 7.83
N ASP A 270 5.88 72.55 6.85
CA ASP A 270 5.13 72.35 5.63
C ASP A 270 5.85 71.27 4.81
N ASP A 271 5.35 70.06 4.86
CA ASP A 271 5.67 68.94 3.92
C ASP A 271 4.90 69.22 2.60
N ASP A 272 5.40 70.12 1.82
CA ASP A 272 4.96 70.32 0.42
C ASP A 272 6.16 70.02 -0.50
N GLU A 273 6.44 68.77 -0.75
CA GLU A 273 7.15 68.32 -1.94
C GLU A 273 6.42 67.16 -2.56
N THR A 274 5.44 67.49 -3.39
CA THR A 274 4.94 66.59 -4.43
C THR A 274 6.07 66.24 -5.38
N VAL A 275 6.55 65.03 -5.32
CA VAL A 275 7.42 64.51 -6.40
C VAL A 275 6.50 63.81 -7.41
N ASP A 276 6.16 64.54 -8.45
CA ASP A 276 5.81 64.00 -9.75
C ASP A 276 7.00 63.19 -10.28
N GLY A 277 6.75 61.98 -10.66
CA GLY A 277 7.80 61.17 -11.18
C GLY A 277 7.39 60.24 -12.27
N ASP A 278 7.48 60.54 -13.44
CA ASP A 278 7.48 59.72 -14.64
C ASP A 278 8.60 58.66 -14.65
N GLY A 279 8.26 57.45 -15.19
CA GLY A 279 9.25 56.50 -15.69
C GLY A 279 8.86 55.07 -15.54
#